data_417e2eb39b6c6dd9e98cfab2c8691c31
#
_entry.id   417e2eb39b6c6dd9e98cfab2c8691c31
#
_cell.length_a   1.000
_cell.length_b   1.000
_cell.length_c   1.000
_cell.angle_alpha   90.00
_cell.angle_beta   90.00
_cell.angle_gamma   90.00
#
_symmetry.space_group_name_H-M   'P 1'
#
loop_
_entity.id
_entity.type
_entity.pdbx_description
1 polymer ?
#
loop_
_entity_poly.entity_id
_entity_poly.type
_entity_poly.pdbx_seq_one_letter_code
_entity_poly.pdbx_strand_id
1 'polypeptide(L)'
;MGRLTRYELRSRFVAVHQDVYVAKGTLPNAVLRAKASWLRSRRRGVLAGFSASALHGARWIDADKPAYIIDSNRRPARGIVTWADAIDDDEICLIGGMRVTTPMRTAVDLACKFPEDTAVAAIDALARAARLKAADIALAAERHVGRKGIRRAQATIALVDPGSESPRETWLRLLVVRDGYPAPQTQYPIFNEYGALIGDADMAWPELKVALEYEGRHHTDPDQFRKDIARIDEMTDMGWILIRVTSRDGEASVLGRLRKAWALRA
;
A
#
# COMPACT_ATOMS: atom_id res chain seq x y z
N MET A 1 24.94 20.38 -22.61
CA MET A 1 25.12 19.77 -21.28
C MET A 1 26.62 19.68 -20.99
N GLY A 2 27.13 20.40 -19.98
CA GLY A 2 28.56 20.39 -19.60
C GLY A 2 28.96 19.01 -19.05
N ARG A 3 30.18 18.58 -19.38
CA ARG A 3 30.79 17.40 -18.79
C ARG A 3 31.25 17.74 -17.37
N LEU A 4 30.78 16.96 -16.37
CA LEU A 4 31.28 17.08 -15.00
C LEU A 4 32.70 16.53 -14.92
N THR A 5 33.58 17.20 -14.20
CA THR A 5 34.92 16.70 -13.86
C THR A 5 34.80 15.63 -12.77
N ARG A 6 35.83 14.77 -12.62
CA ARG A 6 35.88 13.78 -11.53
C ARG A 6 35.85 14.44 -10.15
N TYR A 7 36.41 15.63 -10.03
CA TYR A 7 36.40 16.38 -8.78
C TYR A 7 34.99 16.86 -8.45
N GLU A 8 34.28 17.50 -9.38
CA GLU A 8 32.89 17.94 -9.20
C GLU A 8 31.95 16.77 -8.89
N LEU A 9 32.15 15.62 -9.55
CA LEU A 9 31.35 14.44 -9.28
C LEU A 9 31.51 13.94 -7.84
N ARG A 10 32.74 13.90 -7.30
CA ARG A 10 33.02 13.46 -5.92
C ARG A 10 32.63 14.52 -4.88
N SER A 11 32.78 15.81 -5.18
CA SER A 11 32.48 16.87 -4.23
C SER A 11 30.99 17.12 -4.07
N ARG A 12 30.19 17.01 -5.15
CA ARG A 12 28.77 17.41 -5.18
C ARG A 12 27.78 16.25 -5.25
N PHE A 13 28.22 15.04 -5.57
CA PHE A 13 27.33 13.89 -5.82
C PHE A 13 27.73 12.67 -5.01
N VAL A 14 26.75 11.76 -4.81
CA VAL A 14 26.92 10.44 -4.20
C VAL A 14 26.47 9.39 -5.21
N ALA A 15 27.24 8.33 -5.37
CA ALA A 15 26.87 7.19 -6.20
C ALA A 15 25.72 6.40 -5.53
N VAL A 16 24.62 6.21 -6.24
CA VAL A 16 23.53 5.31 -5.84
C VAL A 16 23.75 3.92 -6.42
N HIS A 17 24.15 3.86 -7.67
CA HIS A 17 24.56 2.64 -8.38
C HIS A 17 25.79 2.96 -9.26
N GLN A 18 26.38 1.93 -9.88
CA GLN A 18 27.42 2.12 -10.87
C GLN A 18 26.91 3.08 -11.96
N ASP A 19 27.67 4.15 -12.20
CA ASP A 19 27.39 5.20 -13.19
C ASP A 19 26.09 5.99 -12.98
N VAL A 20 25.47 5.87 -11.80
CA VAL A 20 24.27 6.60 -11.41
C VAL A 20 24.52 7.37 -10.12
N TYR A 21 24.36 8.69 -10.18
CA TYR A 21 24.67 9.59 -9.09
C TYR A 21 23.50 10.50 -8.77
N VAL A 22 23.39 10.92 -7.50
CA VAL A 22 22.45 11.94 -7.02
C VAL A 22 23.22 13.05 -6.31
N ALA A 23 22.66 14.23 -6.24
CA ALA A 23 23.25 15.34 -5.48
C ALA A 23 23.40 14.93 -4.00
N LYS A 24 24.49 15.39 -3.34
CA LYS A 24 24.64 15.23 -1.88
C LYS A 24 23.46 15.89 -1.16
N GLY A 25 22.97 15.25 -0.09
CA GLY A 25 21.82 15.73 0.65
C GLY A 25 20.46 15.35 0.05
N THR A 26 20.42 14.68 -1.13
CA THR A 26 19.16 14.15 -1.65
C THR A 26 18.66 13.02 -0.72
N LEU A 27 17.46 13.20 -0.17
CA LEU A 27 16.82 12.18 0.65
C LEU A 27 16.37 11.01 -0.24
N PRO A 28 16.74 9.76 0.11
CA PRO A 28 16.31 8.60 -0.63
C PRO A 28 14.79 8.41 -0.48
N ASN A 29 14.14 8.05 -1.58
CA ASN A 29 12.75 7.58 -1.59
C ASN A 29 12.59 6.48 -2.65
N ALA A 30 11.45 5.80 -2.63
CA ALA A 30 11.18 4.68 -3.52
C ALA A 30 11.22 5.08 -5.02
N VAL A 31 10.72 6.27 -5.36
CA VAL A 31 10.74 6.80 -6.74
C VAL A 31 12.17 7.07 -7.21
N LEU A 32 13.01 7.68 -6.37
CA LEU A 32 14.42 7.91 -6.68
C LEU A 32 15.15 6.60 -6.94
N ARG A 33 14.93 5.59 -6.08
CA ARG A 33 15.54 4.25 -6.24
C ARG A 33 15.08 3.57 -7.52
N ALA A 34 13.79 3.64 -7.83
CA ALA A 34 13.25 3.13 -9.09
C ALA A 34 13.92 3.78 -10.29
N LYS A 35 13.99 5.11 -10.33
CA LYS A 35 14.66 5.86 -11.40
C LYS A 35 16.15 5.52 -11.52
N ALA A 36 16.84 5.38 -10.39
CA ALA A 36 18.26 5.02 -10.38
C ALA A 36 18.50 3.60 -10.93
N SER A 37 17.66 2.63 -10.59
CA SER A 37 17.75 1.27 -11.13
C SER A 37 17.47 1.22 -12.62
N TRP A 38 16.50 1.99 -13.10
CA TRP A 38 16.19 2.10 -14.52
C TRP A 38 17.35 2.73 -15.31
N LEU A 39 17.97 3.80 -14.80
CA LEU A 39 19.17 4.40 -15.42
C LEU A 39 20.32 3.40 -15.47
N ARG A 40 20.56 2.63 -14.39
CA ARG A 40 21.57 1.59 -14.35
C ARG A 40 21.31 0.46 -15.37
N SER A 41 20.05 0.12 -15.63
CA SER A 41 19.68 -0.83 -16.68
C SER A 41 19.91 -0.29 -18.11
N ARG A 42 20.51 0.90 -18.24
CA ARG A 42 20.63 1.64 -19.50
C ARG A 42 19.27 1.93 -20.15
N ARG A 43 18.26 2.20 -19.30
CA ARG A 43 16.87 2.51 -19.69
C ARG A 43 16.14 1.37 -20.42
N ARG A 44 16.64 0.13 -20.34
CA ARG A 44 16.04 -1.03 -21.04
C ARG A 44 15.04 -1.77 -20.16
N GLY A 45 15.33 -1.87 -18.87
CA GLY A 45 14.49 -2.61 -17.95
C GLY A 45 13.11 -1.99 -17.75
N VAL A 46 12.18 -2.80 -17.31
CA VAL A 46 10.81 -2.40 -16.92
C VAL A 46 10.72 -2.38 -15.41
N LEU A 47 10.41 -1.23 -14.83
CA LEU A 47 10.20 -1.10 -13.38
C LEU A 47 8.96 -1.88 -12.96
N ALA A 48 9.06 -2.64 -11.85
CA ALA A 48 8.05 -3.59 -11.42
C ALA A 48 7.85 -3.57 -9.89
N GLY A 49 6.88 -4.31 -9.38
CA GLY A 49 6.63 -4.48 -7.94
C GLY A 49 6.55 -3.15 -7.19
N PHE A 50 7.22 -3.03 -6.04
CA PHE A 50 7.19 -1.79 -5.25
C PHE A 50 7.74 -0.57 -5.99
N SER A 51 8.67 -0.74 -6.93
CA SER A 51 9.17 0.36 -7.75
C SER A 51 8.09 0.90 -8.70
N ALA A 52 7.33 0.02 -9.32
CA ALA A 52 6.19 0.41 -10.15
C ALA A 52 5.07 1.03 -9.30
N SER A 53 4.74 0.42 -8.14
CA SER A 53 3.74 0.97 -7.22
C SER A 53 4.06 2.40 -6.79
N ALA A 54 5.33 2.70 -6.46
CA ALA A 54 5.76 4.05 -6.11
C ALA A 54 5.55 5.05 -7.26
N LEU A 55 5.83 4.63 -8.49
CA LEU A 55 5.65 5.47 -9.68
C LEU A 55 4.17 5.67 -10.03
N HIS A 56 3.31 4.72 -9.69
CA HIS A 56 1.85 4.85 -9.79
C HIS A 56 1.23 5.68 -8.65
N GLY A 57 2.05 6.20 -7.73
CA GLY A 57 1.60 7.05 -6.64
C GLY A 57 1.16 6.31 -5.38
N ALA A 58 1.39 5.00 -5.27
CA ALA A 58 1.08 4.26 -4.05
C ALA A 58 1.89 4.80 -2.87
N ARG A 59 1.21 4.95 -1.73
CA ARG A 59 1.83 5.41 -0.46
C ARG A 59 2.45 4.22 0.29
N TRP A 60 3.12 4.50 1.39
CA TRP A 60 3.64 3.52 2.35
C TRP A 60 4.73 2.58 1.81
N ILE A 61 5.46 3.01 0.78
CA ILE A 61 6.59 2.25 0.27
C ILE A 61 7.86 2.73 0.97
N ASP A 62 8.46 1.83 1.73
CA ASP A 62 9.68 2.09 2.47
C ASP A 62 10.83 2.48 1.53
N ALA A 63 11.47 3.60 1.83
CA ALA A 63 12.62 4.10 1.09
C ALA A 63 13.83 3.16 1.12
N ASP A 64 13.92 2.27 2.12
CA ASP A 64 15.03 1.33 2.27
C ASP A 64 14.83 0.01 1.51
N LYS A 65 13.62 -0.25 1.01
CA LYS A 65 13.37 -1.42 0.15
C LYS A 65 14.19 -1.33 -1.14
N PRO A 66 14.66 -2.48 -1.67
CA PRO A 66 15.35 -2.51 -2.95
C PRO A 66 14.42 -2.03 -4.09
N ALA A 67 15.03 -1.53 -5.15
CA ALA A 67 14.30 -1.31 -6.39
C ALA A 67 14.03 -2.64 -7.11
N TYR A 68 12.86 -2.77 -7.72
CA TYR A 68 12.45 -3.96 -8.47
C TYR A 68 12.36 -3.63 -9.96
N ILE A 69 12.98 -4.46 -10.79
CA ILE A 69 13.05 -4.27 -12.23
C ILE A 69 13.02 -5.61 -12.97
N ILE A 70 12.31 -5.68 -14.07
CA ILE A 70 12.39 -6.79 -15.03
C ILE A 70 13.45 -6.42 -16.06
N ASP A 71 14.53 -7.21 -16.14
CA ASP A 71 15.64 -6.99 -17.09
C ASP A 71 16.29 -8.34 -17.47
N SER A 72 16.77 -8.44 -18.68
CA SER A 72 17.57 -9.57 -19.16
C SER A 72 18.96 -9.61 -18.49
N ASN A 73 19.50 -8.46 -18.08
CA ASN A 73 20.77 -8.38 -17.35
C ASN A 73 20.56 -8.68 -15.85
N ARG A 74 20.85 -9.90 -15.43
CA ARG A 74 20.68 -10.40 -14.06
C ARG A 74 21.91 -10.23 -13.18
N ARG A 75 22.92 -9.46 -13.58
CA ARG A 75 24.09 -9.23 -12.73
C ARG A 75 23.66 -8.60 -11.42
N PRO A 76 24.00 -9.23 -10.27
CA PRO A 76 23.60 -8.70 -8.96
C PRO A 76 24.04 -7.25 -8.78
N ALA A 77 23.19 -6.45 -8.20
CA ALA A 77 23.49 -5.08 -7.84
C ALA A 77 22.88 -4.76 -6.47
N ARG A 78 23.67 -4.16 -5.60
CA ARG A 78 23.19 -3.79 -4.26
C ARG A 78 21.96 -2.86 -4.38
N GLY A 79 20.90 -3.21 -3.66
CA GLY A 79 19.69 -2.41 -3.64
C GLY A 79 18.80 -2.53 -4.89
N ILE A 80 19.06 -3.53 -5.76
CA ILE A 80 18.21 -3.85 -6.92
C ILE A 80 17.90 -5.34 -6.91
N VAL A 81 16.62 -5.67 -7.06
CA VAL A 81 16.13 -7.02 -7.32
C VAL A 81 15.69 -7.08 -8.78
N THR A 82 16.37 -7.91 -9.55
CA THR A 82 16.06 -8.11 -10.97
C THR A 82 15.23 -9.37 -11.16
N TRP A 83 14.06 -9.22 -11.76
CA TRP A 83 13.19 -10.31 -12.14
C TRP A 83 13.42 -10.71 -13.61
N ALA A 84 13.20 -12.00 -13.88
CA ALA A 84 13.33 -12.60 -15.20
C ALA A 84 11.98 -12.98 -15.81
N ASP A 85 10.93 -12.30 -15.38
CA ASP A 85 9.57 -12.60 -15.84
C ASP A 85 9.39 -12.19 -17.30
N ALA A 86 8.63 -12.97 -18.03
CA ALA A 86 8.07 -12.54 -19.30
C ALA A 86 7.06 -11.41 -19.04
N ILE A 87 6.99 -10.49 -19.98
CA ILE A 87 6.07 -9.35 -19.92
C ILE A 87 5.63 -9.01 -21.33
N ASP A 88 4.34 -8.84 -21.52
CA ASP A 88 3.74 -8.44 -22.78
C ASP A 88 3.72 -6.92 -22.93
N ASP A 89 3.68 -6.43 -24.17
CA ASP A 89 3.74 -4.98 -24.42
C ASP A 89 2.55 -4.22 -23.82
N ASP A 90 1.37 -4.83 -23.75
CA ASP A 90 0.17 -4.26 -23.14
C ASP A 90 0.23 -4.20 -21.60
N GLU A 91 1.20 -4.86 -20.99
CA GLU A 91 1.48 -4.81 -19.56
C GLU A 91 2.50 -3.73 -19.16
N ILE A 92 2.94 -2.94 -20.15
CA ILE A 92 3.93 -1.87 -19.96
C ILE A 92 3.28 -0.52 -20.25
N CYS A 93 3.50 0.43 -19.36
CA CYS A 93 3.18 1.84 -19.59
C CYS A 93 4.42 2.71 -19.42
N LEU A 94 4.31 3.98 -19.81
CA LEU A 94 5.38 4.96 -19.68
C LEU A 94 5.03 5.99 -18.61
N ILE A 95 5.91 6.14 -17.61
CA ILE A 95 5.80 7.19 -16.58
C ILE A 95 7.09 8.00 -16.61
N GLY A 96 7.00 9.27 -17.00
CA GLY A 96 8.18 10.14 -17.14
C GLY A 96 9.23 9.57 -18.10
N GLY A 97 8.80 8.87 -19.15
CA GLY A 97 9.67 8.21 -20.13
C GLY A 97 10.29 6.89 -19.67
N MET A 98 9.99 6.42 -18.46
CA MET A 98 10.43 5.12 -17.93
C MET A 98 9.41 4.03 -18.27
N ARG A 99 9.89 2.87 -18.65
CA ARG A 99 9.06 1.67 -18.84
C ARG A 99 8.70 1.11 -17.45
N VAL A 100 7.41 0.95 -17.19
CA VAL A 100 6.86 0.54 -15.89
C VAL A 100 5.78 -0.50 -16.14
N THR A 101 5.65 -1.52 -15.30
CA THR A 101 4.50 -2.42 -15.36
C THR A 101 3.21 -1.63 -15.13
N THR A 102 2.15 -1.94 -15.89
CA THR A 102 0.82 -1.34 -15.66
C THR A 102 0.36 -1.56 -14.22
N PRO A 103 -0.56 -0.77 -13.67
CA PRO A 103 -1.08 -0.98 -12.31
C PRO A 103 -1.63 -2.40 -12.10
N MET A 104 -2.34 -2.96 -13.09
CA MET A 104 -2.87 -4.33 -13.03
C MET A 104 -1.76 -5.36 -12.95
N ARG A 105 -0.77 -5.30 -13.86
CA ARG A 105 0.38 -6.19 -13.84
C ARG A 105 1.18 -6.05 -12.54
N THR A 106 1.35 -4.85 -12.04
CA THR A 106 2.02 -4.57 -10.76
C THR A 106 1.31 -5.27 -9.60
N ALA A 107 -0.04 -5.20 -9.53
CA ALA A 107 -0.83 -5.86 -8.50
C ALA A 107 -0.66 -7.39 -8.54
N VAL A 108 -0.74 -7.99 -9.73
CA VAL A 108 -0.52 -9.44 -9.93
C VAL A 108 0.90 -9.84 -9.52
N ASP A 109 1.91 -9.04 -9.88
CA ASP A 109 3.30 -9.28 -9.48
C ASP A 109 3.48 -9.25 -7.96
N LEU A 110 2.90 -8.27 -7.27
CA LEU A 110 2.92 -8.17 -5.82
C LEU A 110 2.29 -9.39 -5.17
N ALA A 111 1.11 -9.80 -5.61
CA ALA A 111 0.41 -10.96 -5.10
C ALA A 111 1.17 -12.27 -5.32
N CYS A 112 1.84 -12.43 -6.47
CA CYS A 112 2.62 -13.63 -6.77
C CYS A 112 3.92 -13.74 -5.98
N LYS A 113 4.56 -12.62 -5.66
CA LYS A 113 5.97 -12.60 -5.25
C LYS A 113 6.21 -12.27 -3.77
N PHE A 114 5.24 -11.69 -3.08
CA PHE A 114 5.39 -11.27 -1.69
C PHE A 114 4.51 -12.09 -0.73
N PRO A 115 4.82 -12.13 0.58
CA PRO A 115 3.93 -12.68 1.59
C PRO A 115 2.56 -12.01 1.55
N GLU A 116 1.50 -12.74 1.88
CA GLU A 116 0.11 -12.33 1.72
C GLU A 116 -0.18 -10.95 2.34
N ASP A 117 0.11 -10.75 3.62
CA ASP A 117 -0.18 -9.47 4.30
C ASP A 117 0.56 -8.29 3.66
N THR A 118 1.83 -8.52 3.29
CA THR A 118 2.63 -7.50 2.59
C THR A 118 2.05 -7.20 1.21
N ALA A 119 1.60 -8.23 0.50
CA ALA A 119 1.02 -8.08 -0.83
C ALA A 119 -0.33 -7.38 -0.78
N VAL A 120 -1.24 -7.78 0.14
CA VAL A 120 -2.55 -7.13 0.31
C VAL A 120 -2.37 -5.65 0.61
N ALA A 121 -1.56 -5.29 1.62
CA ALA A 121 -1.34 -3.89 1.98
C ALA A 121 -0.72 -3.05 0.84
N ALA A 122 0.19 -3.66 0.07
CA ALA A 122 0.79 -2.98 -1.09
C ALA A 122 -0.19 -2.82 -2.24
N ILE A 123 -1.09 -3.80 -2.45
CA ILE A 123 -2.09 -3.76 -3.51
C ILE A 123 -3.23 -2.80 -3.11
N ASP A 124 -3.66 -2.76 -1.85
CA ASP A 124 -4.63 -1.79 -1.34
C ASP A 124 -4.15 -0.36 -1.64
N ALA A 125 -2.90 -0.05 -1.26
CA ALA A 125 -2.31 1.26 -1.52
C ALA A 125 -2.17 1.58 -3.03
N LEU A 126 -1.83 0.59 -3.86
CA LEU A 126 -1.74 0.74 -5.31
C LEU A 126 -3.14 0.92 -5.93
N ALA A 127 -4.09 0.10 -5.52
CA ALA A 127 -5.45 0.13 -6.03
C ALA A 127 -6.14 1.46 -5.70
N ARG A 128 -5.94 1.97 -4.48
CA ARG A 128 -6.39 3.31 -4.10
C ARG A 128 -5.77 4.40 -4.98
N ALA A 129 -4.44 4.39 -5.15
CA ALA A 129 -3.73 5.41 -5.93
C ALA A 129 -4.11 5.39 -7.41
N ALA A 130 -4.22 4.20 -8.01
CA ALA A 130 -4.53 4.01 -9.42
C ALA A 130 -6.03 3.80 -9.71
N ARG A 131 -6.90 3.88 -8.69
CA ARG A 131 -8.36 3.69 -8.75
C ARG A 131 -8.75 2.33 -9.37
N LEU A 132 -8.07 1.26 -8.97
CA LEU A 132 -8.37 -0.09 -9.42
C LEU A 132 -9.48 -0.70 -8.59
N LYS A 133 -10.27 -1.56 -9.20
CA LYS A 133 -11.22 -2.43 -8.52
C LYS A 133 -10.59 -3.80 -8.29
N ALA A 134 -10.84 -4.42 -7.14
CA ALA A 134 -10.33 -5.77 -6.85
C ALA A 134 -10.76 -6.81 -7.91
N ALA A 135 -11.99 -6.68 -8.44
CA ALA A 135 -12.50 -7.54 -9.51
C ALA A 135 -11.67 -7.44 -10.80
N ASP A 136 -11.22 -6.23 -11.18
CA ASP A 136 -10.40 -6.04 -12.38
C ASP A 136 -9.00 -6.65 -12.19
N ILE A 137 -8.45 -6.57 -10.96
CA ILE A 137 -7.18 -7.23 -10.63
C ILE A 137 -7.33 -8.75 -10.68
N ALA A 138 -8.43 -9.30 -10.19
CA ALA A 138 -8.73 -10.73 -10.26
C ALA A 138 -8.81 -11.21 -11.72
N LEU A 139 -9.52 -10.48 -12.58
CA LEU A 139 -9.61 -10.77 -14.01
C LEU A 139 -8.22 -10.70 -14.70
N ALA A 140 -7.39 -9.71 -14.34
CA ALA A 140 -6.03 -9.62 -14.87
C ALA A 140 -5.17 -10.82 -14.45
N ALA A 141 -5.38 -11.36 -13.25
CA ALA A 141 -4.66 -12.52 -12.76
C ALA A 141 -4.98 -13.81 -13.55
N GLU A 142 -6.18 -13.92 -14.14
CA GLU A 142 -6.57 -15.05 -14.98
C GLU A 142 -5.72 -15.18 -16.24
N ARG A 143 -5.18 -14.08 -16.76
CA ARG A 143 -4.25 -14.10 -17.93
C ARG A 143 -2.92 -14.78 -17.61
N HIS A 144 -2.61 -15.01 -16.35
CA HIS A 144 -1.33 -15.55 -15.87
C HIS A 144 -1.43 -16.99 -15.38
N VAL A 145 -2.39 -17.78 -15.88
CA VAL A 145 -2.52 -19.20 -15.56
C VAL A 145 -1.20 -19.94 -15.82
N GLY A 146 -0.78 -20.76 -14.85
CA GLY A 146 0.50 -21.49 -14.92
C GLY A 146 1.70 -20.70 -14.38
N ARG A 147 1.59 -19.40 -14.14
CA ARG A 147 2.67 -18.61 -13.54
C ARG A 147 2.92 -19.06 -12.09
N LYS A 148 4.20 -19.11 -11.70
CA LYS A 148 4.60 -19.43 -10.31
C LYS A 148 3.95 -18.46 -9.32
N GLY A 149 3.21 -19.01 -8.37
CA GLY A 149 2.56 -18.23 -7.31
C GLY A 149 1.14 -17.75 -7.65
N ILE A 150 0.62 -17.98 -8.86
CA ILE A 150 -0.69 -17.45 -9.28
C ILE A 150 -1.86 -17.96 -8.44
N ARG A 151 -1.86 -19.23 -8.00
CA ARG A 151 -2.92 -19.76 -7.12
C ARG A 151 -2.98 -19.03 -5.79
N ARG A 152 -1.81 -18.75 -5.19
CA ARG A 152 -1.71 -17.93 -3.98
C ARG A 152 -2.14 -16.49 -4.25
N ALA A 153 -1.72 -15.94 -5.40
CA ALA A 153 -2.08 -14.58 -5.80
C ALA A 153 -3.60 -14.39 -5.91
N GLN A 154 -4.33 -15.35 -6.43
CA GLN A 154 -5.80 -15.30 -6.50
C GLN A 154 -6.43 -15.18 -5.11
N ALA A 155 -5.97 -16.00 -4.14
CA ALA A 155 -6.42 -15.90 -2.75
C ALA A 155 -6.05 -14.54 -2.11
N THR A 156 -4.83 -14.06 -2.36
CA THR A 156 -4.36 -12.75 -1.88
C THR A 156 -5.20 -11.60 -2.47
N ILE A 157 -5.50 -11.65 -3.77
CA ILE A 157 -6.28 -10.61 -4.47
C ILE A 157 -7.73 -10.57 -3.94
N ALA A 158 -8.29 -11.70 -3.55
CA ALA A 158 -9.64 -11.76 -2.96
C ALA A 158 -9.72 -11.01 -1.61
N LEU A 159 -8.59 -10.75 -0.96
CA LEU A 159 -8.50 -9.99 0.29
C LEU A 159 -8.24 -8.48 0.08
N VAL A 160 -8.09 -8.05 -1.17
CA VAL A 160 -7.77 -6.64 -1.50
C VAL A 160 -9.00 -5.75 -1.29
N ASP A 161 -8.78 -4.63 -0.60
CA ASP A 161 -9.77 -3.58 -0.41
C ASP A 161 -9.12 -2.19 -0.52
N PRO A 162 -9.39 -1.44 -1.61
CA PRO A 162 -8.84 -0.10 -1.81
C PRO A 162 -9.28 0.94 -0.78
N GLY A 163 -10.28 0.62 0.05
CA GLY A 163 -10.75 1.48 1.14
C GLY A 163 -9.75 1.59 2.28
N SER A 164 -8.89 0.60 2.51
CA SER A 164 -7.83 0.70 3.54
C SER A 164 -6.82 1.79 3.14
N GLU A 165 -6.65 2.82 3.97
CA GLU A 165 -5.79 3.98 3.70
C GLU A 165 -4.34 3.79 4.16
N SER A 166 -4.11 2.80 5.02
CA SER A 166 -2.78 2.50 5.57
C SER A 166 -2.54 1.00 5.70
N PRO A 167 -1.27 0.53 5.75
CA PRO A 167 -0.95 -0.86 6.03
C PRO A 167 -1.47 -1.36 7.38
N ARG A 168 -1.72 -0.45 8.32
CA ARG A 168 -2.26 -0.79 9.64
C ARG A 168 -3.75 -1.04 9.62
N GLU A 169 -4.48 -0.29 8.83
CA GLU A 169 -5.90 -0.55 8.55
C GLU A 169 -6.05 -1.87 7.79
N THR A 170 -5.21 -2.13 6.77
CA THR A 170 -5.18 -3.44 6.08
C THR A 170 -4.94 -4.57 7.07
N TRP A 171 -3.94 -4.43 7.97
CA TRP A 171 -3.68 -5.43 9.01
C TRP A 171 -4.89 -5.66 9.91
N LEU A 172 -5.52 -4.59 10.39
CA LEU A 172 -6.68 -4.67 11.28
C LEU A 172 -7.88 -5.34 10.58
N ARG A 173 -8.13 -5.00 9.33
CA ARG A 173 -9.17 -5.63 8.49
C ARG A 173 -8.92 -7.12 8.30
N LEU A 174 -7.68 -7.50 7.96
CA LEU A 174 -7.32 -8.92 7.80
C LEU A 174 -7.44 -9.70 9.11
N LEU A 175 -7.08 -9.08 10.24
CA LEU A 175 -7.20 -9.68 11.56
C LEU A 175 -8.65 -10.09 11.86
N VAL A 176 -9.61 -9.18 11.68
CA VAL A 176 -11.02 -9.44 11.99
C VAL A 176 -11.66 -10.43 11.03
N VAL A 177 -11.33 -10.34 9.73
CA VAL A 177 -11.84 -11.29 8.72
C VAL A 177 -11.32 -12.72 8.98
N ARG A 178 -10.08 -12.87 9.38
CA ARG A 178 -9.47 -14.17 9.71
C ARG A 178 -10.00 -14.77 11.00
N ASP A 179 -10.47 -13.94 11.94
CA ASP A 179 -11.15 -14.41 13.17
C ASP A 179 -12.63 -14.81 12.91
N GLY A 180 -13.09 -14.70 11.64
CA GLY A 180 -14.41 -15.16 11.21
C GLY A 180 -15.51 -14.10 11.22
N TYR A 181 -15.19 -12.83 11.45
CA TYR A 181 -16.16 -11.75 11.30
C TYR A 181 -16.43 -11.47 9.81
N PRO A 182 -17.65 -11.03 9.45
CA PRO A 182 -17.94 -10.54 8.11
C PRO A 182 -16.97 -9.43 7.71
N ALA A 183 -16.67 -9.32 6.42
CA ALA A 183 -15.82 -8.21 5.92
C ALA A 183 -16.47 -6.87 6.30
N PRO A 184 -15.77 -5.97 6.99
CA PRO A 184 -16.31 -4.65 7.31
C PRO A 184 -16.40 -3.78 6.06
N GLN A 185 -17.29 -2.79 6.09
CA GLN A 185 -17.25 -1.69 5.14
C GLN A 185 -16.13 -0.73 5.55
N THR A 186 -15.21 -0.44 4.62
CA THR A 186 -14.07 0.45 4.87
C THR A 186 -14.43 1.91 4.55
N GLN A 187 -13.83 2.85 5.28
CA GLN A 187 -14.07 4.30 5.15
C GLN A 187 -15.57 4.62 5.16
N TYR A 188 -16.24 4.09 6.19
CA TYR A 188 -17.69 4.21 6.29
C TYR A 188 -18.11 5.57 6.87
N PRO A 189 -18.90 6.39 6.12
CA PRO A 189 -19.35 7.68 6.61
C PRO A 189 -20.46 7.51 7.65
N ILE A 190 -20.27 8.11 8.82
CA ILE A 190 -21.26 8.14 9.90
C ILE A 190 -21.91 9.52 9.93
N PHE A 191 -23.25 9.53 9.89
CA PHE A 191 -24.06 10.75 9.89
C PHE A 191 -24.85 10.87 11.18
N ASN A 192 -25.14 12.11 11.59
CA ASN A 192 -26.05 12.38 12.69
C ASN A 192 -27.52 12.34 12.24
N GLU A 193 -28.43 12.55 13.19
CA GLU A 193 -29.90 12.53 12.95
C GLU A 193 -30.39 13.58 11.93
N TYR A 194 -29.58 14.64 11.71
CA TYR A 194 -29.87 15.70 10.74
C TYR A 194 -29.27 15.44 9.36
N GLY A 195 -28.59 14.30 9.18
CA GLY A 195 -27.89 13.95 7.94
C GLY A 195 -26.56 14.66 7.74
N ALA A 196 -26.02 15.32 8.78
CA ALA A 196 -24.69 15.90 8.71
C ALA A 196 -23.62 14.85 9.01
N LEU A 197 -22.52 14.88 8.25
CA LEU A 197 -21.40 13.95 8.42
C LEU A 197 -20.70 14.25 9.75
N ILE A 198 -20.65 13.25 10.63
CA ILE A 198 -19.86 13.29 11.87
C ILE A 198 -18.39 12.96 11.54
N GLY A 199 -18.17 11.95 10.70
CA GLY A 199 -16.84 11.52 10.25
C GLY A 199 -16.87 10.13 9.63
N ASP A 200 -15.73 9.73 9.06
CA ASP A 200 -15.56 8.40 8.48
C ASP A 200 -14.91 7.46 9.51
N ALA A 201 -15.43 6.24 9.63
CA ALA A 201 -14.78 5.17 10.38
C ALA A 201 -13.91 4.33 9.43
N ASP A 202 -12.69 3.95 9.86
CA ASP A 202 -11.79 3.13 9.02
C ASP A 202 -12.48 1.83 8.59
N MET A 203 -13.27 1.23 9.49
CA MET A 203 -14.03 0.00 9.26
C MET A 203 -15.31 0.00 10.09
N ALA A 204 -16.42 -0.46 9.50
CA ALA A 204 -17.70 -0.52 10.19
C ALA A 204 -18.55 -1.72 9.78
N TRP A 205 -19.43 -2.15 10.69
CA TRP A 205 -20.58 -3.00 10.45
C TRP A 205 -21.84 -2.18 10.78
N PRO A 206 -22.40 -1.48 9.79
CA PRO A 206 -23.48 -0.49 10.01
C PRO A 206 -24.72 -1.08 10.65
N GLU A 207 -25.08 -2.32 10.30
CA GLU A 207 -26.24 -3.04 10.81
C GLU A 207 -26.17 -3.22 12.34
N LEU A 208 -24.93 -3.35 12.86
CA LEU A 208 -24.66 -3.52 14.29
C LEU A 208 -24.24 -2.19 14.95
N LYS A 209 -24.01 -1.13 14.17
CA LYS A 209 -23.40 0.12 14.63
C LYS A 209 -22.10 -0.15 15.42
N VAL A 210 -21.24 -1.02 14.92
CA VAL A 210 -19.91 -1.30 15.45
C VAL A 210 -18.87 -0.78 14.46
N ALA A 211 -17.90 -0.04 14.95
CA ALA A 211 -16.84 0.53 14.14
C ALA A 211 -15.45 0.30 14.79
N LEU A 212 -14.43 0.19 13.95
CA LEU A 212 -13.02 0.10 14.31
C LEU A 212 -12.27 1.26 13.68
N GLU A 213 -11.38 1.89 14.44
CA GLU A 213 -10.46 2.92 13.97
C GLU A 213 -9.04 2.58 14.39
N TYR A 214 -8.08 2.70 13.45
CA TYR A 214 -6.67 2.55 13.76
C TYR A 214 -6.02 3.92 14.02
N GLU A 215 -5.63 4.16 15.25
CA GLU A 215 -4.94 5.39 15.63
C GLU A 215 -3.45 5.30 15.38
N GLY A 216 -3.00 6.04 14.40
CA GLY A 216 -1.59 6.33 14.20
C GLY A 216 -1.03 7.19 15.35
N ARG A 217 0.29 7.34 15.38
CA ARG A 217 0.93 8.34 16.25
C ARG A 217 0.70 9.73 15.64
N HIS A 218 -0.32 10.43 16.07
CA HIS A 218 -0.47 11.84 15.75
C HIS A 218 0.22 12.66 16.83
N HIS A 219 1.02 13.65 16.42
CA HIS A 219 1.44 14.74 17.30
C HIS A 219 0.18 15.53 17.60
N THR A 220 -0.24 15.54 18.85
CA THR A 220 -1.51 16.10 19.29
C THR A 220 -1.47 17.63 19.16
N ASP A 221 -2.08 18.14 18.12
CA ASP A 221 -2.59 19.50 18.10
C ASP A 221 -3.79 19.52 19.09
N PRO A 222 -3.77 20.40 20.13
CA PRO A 222 -4.85 20.47 21.13
C PRO A 222 -6.24 20.72 20.52
N ASP A 223 -6.32 21.48 19.44
CA ASP A 223 -7.59 21.76 18.77
C ASP A 223 -8.11 20.54 17.98
N GLN A 224 -7.21 19.77 17.36
CA GLN A 224 -7.57 18.50 16.74
C GLN A 224 -8.06 17.48 17.78
N PHE A 225 -7.39 17.41 18.94
CA PHE A 225 -7.80 16.50 20.01
C PHE A 225 -9.21 16.79 20.54
N ARG A 226 -9.59 18.09 20.69
CA ARG A 226 -10.95 18.47 21.08
C ARG A 226 -12.00 18.06 20.04
N LYS A 227 -11.69 18.25 18.75
CA LYS A 227 -12.57 17.84 17.66
C LYS A 227 -12.75 16.32 17.65
N ASP A 228 -11.70 15.55 17.89
CA ASP A 228 -11.75 14.10 17.93
C ASP A 228 -12.63 13.59 19.09
N ILE A 229 -12.55 14.25 20.27
CA ILE A 229 -13.46 13.94 21.40
C ILE A 229 -14.91 14.21 21.01
N ALA A 230 -15.22 15.41 20.52
CA ALA A 230 -16.59 15.76 20.15
C ALA A 230 -17.16 14.82 19.08
N ARG A 231 -16.36 14.42 18.10
CA ARG A 231 -16.72 13.45 17.07
C ARG A 231 -17.07 12.08 17.69
N ILE A 232 -16.27 11.60 18.64
CA ILE A 232 -16.48 10.32 19.32
C ILE A 232 -17.76 10.36 20.15
N ASP A 233 -17.98 11.45 20.89
CA ASP A 233 -19.18 11.64 21.70
C ASP A 233 -20.43 11.61 20.80
N GLU A 234 -20.42 12.36 19.70
CA GLU A 234 -21.54 12.39 18.75
C GLU A 234 -21.81 11.03 18.11
N MET A 235 -20.76 10.28 17.70
CA MET A 235 -20.92 8.90 17.22
C MET A 235 -21.53 7.99 18.27
N THR A 236 -21.13 8.15 19.55
CA THR A 236 -21.65 7.37 20.66
C THR A 236 -23.12 7.68 20.91
N ASP A 237 -23.52 8.96 20.85
CA ASP A 237 -24.92 9.41 20.98
C ASP A 237 -25.79 8.84 19.85
N MET A 238 -25.23 8.68 18.64
CA MET A 238 -25.87 7.96 17.53
C MET A 238 -25.95 6.45 17.74
N GLY A 239 -25.45 5.95 18.88
CA GLY A 239 -25.50 4.55 19.27
C GLY A 239 -24.40 3.70 18.64
N TRP A 240 -23.30 4.27 18.13
CA TRP A 240 -22.17 3.52 17.64
C TRP A 240 -21.27 3.02 18.79
N ILE A 241 -20.77 1.81 18.67
CA ILE A 241 -19.67 1.29 19.50
C ILE A 241 -18.37 1.45 18.71
N LEU A 242 -17.57 2.44 19.10
CA LEU A 242 -16.29 2.72 18.43
C LEU A 242 -15.15 2.06 19.19
N ILE A 243 -14.41 1.17 18.50
CA ILE A 243 -13.23 0.48 19.03
C ILE A 243 -11.98 1.11 18.44
N ARG A 244 -11.25 1.87 19.22
CA ARG A 244 -10.00 2.51 18.81
C ARG A 244 -8.82 1.57 19.04
N VAL A 245 -8.03 1.35 18.02
CA VAL A 245 -6.87 0.44 18.00
C VAL A 245 -5.60 1.23 17.79
N THR A 246 -4.60 1.00 18.63
CA THR A 246 -3.30 1.66 18.54
C THR A 246 -2.18 0.66 18.23
N SER A 247 -0.98 1.17 17.96
CA SER A 247 0.22 0.33 17.79
C SER A 247 0.63 -0.47 19.03
N ARG A 248 0.00 -0.21 20.19
CA ARG A 248 0.27 -0.91 21.45
C ARG A 248 -0.70 -2.05 21.71
N ASP A 249 -1.79 -2.12 20.94
CA ASP A 249 -2.79 -3.18 21.07
C ASP A 249 -2.33 -4.46 20.41
N GLY A 250 -2.33 -5.56 21.14
CA GLY A 250 -2.13 -6.89 20.57
C GLY A 250 -3.42 -7.46 19.98
N GLU A 251 -3.30 -8.43 19.08
CA GLU A 251 -4.43 -9.06 18.37
C GLU A 251 -5.52 -9.56 19.33
N ALA A 252 -5.15 -10.26 20.39
CA ALA A 252 -6.09 -10.77 21.40
C ALA A 252 -6.89 -9.65 22.09
N SER A 253 -6.28 -8.49 22.34
CA SER A 253 -6.94 -7.32 22.93
C SER A 253 -7.99 -6.75 21.96
N VAL A 254 -7.61 -6.58 20.69
CA VAL A 254 -8.51 -6.09 19.64
C VAL A 254 -9.71 -7.01 19.48
N LEU A 255 -9.46 -8.30 19.27
CA LEU A 255 -10.50 -9.31 19.08
C LEU A 255 -11.39 -9.47 20.32
N GLY A 256 -10.83 -9.35 21.52
CA GLY A 256 -11.58 -9.38 22.76
C GLY A 256 -12.56 -8.20 22.91
N ARG A 257 -12.15 -6.98 22.50
CA ARG A 257 -13.02 -5.79 22.45
C ARG A 257 -14.11 -5.94 21.37
N LEU A 258 -13.74 -6.43 20.19
CA LEU A 258 -14.70 -6.64 19.12
C LEU A 258 -15.75 -7.68 19.50
N ARG A 259 -15.35 -8.79 20.13
CA ARG A 259 -16.27 -9.84 20.61
C ARG A 259 -17.28 -9.31 21.63
N LYS A 260 -16.83 -8.43 22.55
CA LYS A 260 -17.74 -7.77 23.51
C LYS A 260 -18.74 -6.84 22.81
N ALA A 261 -18.25 -6.01 21.88
CA ALA A 261 -19.12 -5.11 21.12
C ALA A 261 -20.15 -5.90 20.28
N TRP A 262 -19.72 -6.99 19.67
CA TRP A 262 -20.62 -7.88 18.90
C TRP A 262 -21.70 -8.49 19.76
N ALA A 263 -21.35 -9.04 20.93
CA ALA A 263 -22.31 -9.63 21.86
C ALA A 263 -23.35 -8.63 22.42
N LEU A 264 -23.07 -7.35 22.40
CA LEU A 264 -24.03 -6.29 22.77
C LEU A 264 -25.04 -5.98 21.67
N ARG A 265 -24.81 -6.44 20.43
CA ARG A 265 -25.58 -6.08 19.23
C ARG A 265 -26.22 -7.29 18.52
N ALA A 266 -25.68 -8.50 18.71
CA ALA A 266 -26.23 -9.77 18.25
C ALA A 266 -27.13 -10.36 19.31
#